data_2fc95deb360ca7890b501c5e3e06f888
#
_entry.id   2fc95deb360ca7890b501c5e3e06f888
#
_cell.length_a   1.000
_cell.length_b   1.000
_cell.length_c   1.000
_cell.angle_alpha   90.00
_cell.angle_beta   90.00
_cell.angle_gamma   90.00
#
_symmetry.space_group_name_H-M   'P 1'
#
loop_
_entity.id
_entity.type
_entity.pdbx_description
1 polymer ?
#
loop_
_entity_poly.entity_id
_entity_poly.type
_entity_poly.pdbx_seq_one_letter_code
_entity_poly.pdbx_strand_id
1 'polypeptide(L)'
;MTDALAQILAAAAQGRFPPPDGSTTVVRQPAARDAGVLAFTAHSVVFTDEDPRWVRSVLAATPGDALAATMNPHFLSALLARTGRHMNTIDLLTVAPALPGAPEPELELREIRDPEHPRVARAMKFRDEVRVWGTGDGDGVLILGRGVAGRWETAIEVAEEARGQRLGERLARAARQLVPDTVIWAQQSPGNARSVRTFQTAGYRPVGSEALLIAG
;
A
#
# COMPACT_ATOMS: atom_id res chain seq x y z
N MET A 1 16.53 16.93 2.01
CA MET A 1 15.40 17.25 1.10
C MET A 1 14.30 16.26 1.37
N THR A 2 13.10 16.70 1.69
CA THR A 2 11.95 15.82 1.93
C THR A 2 11.57 15.16 0.60
N ASP A 3 11.36 13.86 0.63
CA ASP A 3 10.96 13.07 -0.55
C ASP A 3 9.63 13.60 -1.12
N ALA A 4 9.60 13.95 -2.41
CA ALA A 4 8.42 14.48 -3.07
C ALA A 4 7.23 13.52 -3.02
N LEU A 5 7.48 12.20 -3.14
CA LEU A 5 6.45 11.18 -3.03
C LEU A 5 5.86 11.13 -1.61
N ALA A 6 6.70 11.22 -0.58
CA ALA A 6 6.25 11.29 0.81
C ALA A 6 5.33 12.50 1.06
N GLN A 7 5.65 13.66 0.48
CA GLN A 7 4.79 14.85 0.59
C GLN A 7 3.43 14.66 -0.08
N ILE A 8 3.40 14.07 -1.28
CA ILE A 8 2.16 13.77 -2.01
C ILE A 8 1.29 12.80 -1.19
N LEU A 9 1.87 11.73 -0.67
CA LEU A 9 1.17 10.75 0.16
C LEU A 9 0.65 11.39 1.45
N ALA A 10 1.45 12.19 2.15
CA ALA A 10 1.03 12.88 3.35
C ALA A 10 -0.15 13.85 3.10
N ALA A 11 -0.14 14.55 1.96
CA ALA A 11 -1.25 15.41 1.55
C ALA A 11 -2.51 14.60 1.22
N ALA A 12 -2.38 13.50 0.44
CA ALA A 12 -3.49 12.61 0.10
C ALA A 12 -4.12 11.96 1.34
N ALA A 13 -3.32 11.61 2.34
CA ALA A 13 -3.79 11.12 3.63
C ALA A 13 -4.68 12.14 4.36
N GLN A 14 -4.53 13.42 4.09
CA GLN A 14 -5.34 14.51 4.64
C GLN A 14 -6.49 14.94 3.70
N GLY A 15 -6.71 14.21 2.58
CA GLY A 15 -7.73 14.53 1.59
C GLY A 15 -7.33 15.64 0.61
N ARG A 16 -6.06 16.07 0.61
CA ARG A 16 -5.53 17.02 -0.37
C ARG A 16 -4.80 16.25 -1.48
N PHE A 17 -5.48 16.08 -2.59
CA PHE A 17 -4.99 15.35 -3.75
C PHE A 17 -4.26 16.28 -4.75
N PRO A 18 -3.40 15.71 -5.62
CA PRO A 18 -2.94 16.44 -6.80
C PRO A 18 -4.11 16.98 -7.64
N PRO A 19 -3.92 18.07 -8.39
CA PRO A 19 -5.00 18.68 -9.19
C PRO A 19 -5.52 17.67 -10.23
N PRO A 20 -6.84 17.55 -10.44
CA PRO A 20 -7.42 16.64 -11.44
C PRO A 20 -7.29 17.21 -12.86
N ASP A 21 -6.07 17.38 -13.34
CA ASP A 21 -5.73 18.10 -14.56
C ASP A 21 -5.36 17.18 -15.75
N GLY A 22 -5.53 15.87 -15.59
CA GLY A 22 -5.16 14.88 -16.60
C GLY A 22 -3.65 14.64 -16.72
N SER A 23 -2.83 15.27 -15.88
CA SER A 23 -1.38 15.17 -16.01
C SER A 23 -0.77 14.01 -15.24
N THR A 24 0.50 13.74 -15.53
CA THR A 24 1.33 12.77 -14.81
C THR A 24 2.57 13.47 -14.25
N THR A 25 2.71 13.41 -12.94
CA THR A 25 3.93 13.81 -12.25
C THR A 25 4.92 12.65 -12.22
N VAL A 26 6.17 12.91 -12.62
CA VAL A 26 7.25 11.92 -12.52
C VAL A 26 8.18 12.36 -11.40
N VAL A 27 8.36 11.53 -10.40
CA VAL A 27 9.26 11.76 -9.27
C VAL A 27 10.29 10.64 -9.15
N ARG A 28 11.39 10.91 -8.50
CA ARG A 28 12.38 9.88 -8.19
C ARG A 28 11.78 8.81 -7.27
N GLN A 29 12.18 7.55 -7.44
CA GLN A 29 11.79 6.50 -6.51
C GLN A 29 12.34 6.75 -5.11
N PRO A 30 11.58 6.44 -4.05
CA PRO A 30 11.96 6.77 -2.67
C PRO A 30 13.07 5.87 -2.12
N ALA A 31 13.21 4.66 -2.64
CA ALA A 31 14.20 3.68 -2.24
C ALA A 31 14.53 2.74 -3.42
N ALA A 32 15.68 2.06 -3.33
CA ALA A 32 16.06 1.08 -4.36
C ALA A 32 15.04 -0.05 -4.52
N ARG A 33 14.33 -0.39 -3.45
CA ARG A 33 13.28 -1.42 -3.43
C ARG A 33 12.04 -1.03 -4.23
N ASP A 34 11.58 0.22 -4.12
CA ASP A 34 10.23 0.63 -4.49
C ASP A 34 10.23 1.56 -5.70
N ALA A 35 9.61 1.15 -6.79
CA ALA A 35 9.23 1.99 -7.91
C ALA A 35 7.76 1.72 -8.25
N GLY A 36 7.10 2.58 -9.04
CA GLY A 36 5.72 2.30 -9.41
C GLY A 36 4.90 3.50 -9.83
N VAL A 37 3.59 3.32 -9.71
CA VAL A 37 2.59 4.30 -10.09
C VAL A 37 1.54 4.45 -9.00
N LEU A 38 1.20 5.68 -8.66
CA LEU A 38 0.00 6.03 -7.91
C LEU A 38 -0.96 6.76 -8.84
N ALA A 39 -2.21 6.31 -8.92
CA ALA A 39 -3.25 7.00 -9.67
C ALA A 39 -4.30 7.54 -8.71
N PHE A 40 -4.51 8.85 -8.80
CA PHE A 40 -5.56 9.60 -8.13
C PHE A 40 -6.65 9.99 -9.14
N THR A 41 -7.63 10.77 -8.74
CA THR A 41 -8.66 11.28 -9.66
C THR A 41 -8.01 12.18 -10.72
N ALA A 42 -7.99 11.71 -11.95
CA ALA A 42 -7.45 12.41 -13.13
C ALA A 42 -6.03 12.98 -12.95
N HIS A 43 -5.22 12.37 -12.10
CA HIS A 43 -3.80 12.68 -11.94
C HIS A 43 -3.04 11.44 -11.51
N SER A 44 -1.87 11.22 -12.08
CA SER A 44 -1.02 10.09 -11.70
C SER A 44 0.38 10.55 -11.29
N VAL A 45 1.02 9.75 -10.44
CA VAL A 45 2.40 9.94 -10.01
C VAL A 45 3.18 8.68 -10.35
N VAL A 46 4.15 8.81 -11.25
CA VAL A 46 5.12 7.73 -11.55
C VAL A 46 6.37 7.98 -10.72
N PHE A 47 6.73 7.05 -9.86
CA PHE A 47 7.93 7.13 -9.04
C PHE A 47 8.96 6.10 -9.51
N THR A 48 10.04 6.60 -10.11
CA THR A 48 11.07 5.80 -10.76
C THR A 48 12.37 6.59 -10.92
N ASP A 49 13.49 5.89 -11.08
CA ASP A 49 14.78 6.51 -11.46
C ASP A 49 14.98 6.58 -12.98
N GLU A 50 13.99 6.15 -13.79
CA GLU A 50 14.02 6.28 -15.23
C GLU A 50 13.88 7.72 -15.70
N ASP A 51 14.42 8.03 -16.91
CA ASP A 51 14.32 9.37 -17.48
C ASP A 51 12.85 9.80 -17.65
N PRO A 52 12.45 10.93 -17.07
CA PRO A 52 11.08 11.46 -17.22
C PRO A 52 10.65 11.67 -18.69
N ARG A 53 11.59 11.91 -19.59
CA ARG A 53 11.28 12.02 -21.03
C ARG A 53 10.87 10.68 -21.62
N TRP A 54 11.58 9.61 -21.22
CA TRP A 54 11.21 8.25 -21.62
C TRP A 54 9.82 7.89 -21.06
N VAL A 55 9.56 8.13 -19.78
CA VAL A 55 8.24 7.87 -19.18
C VAL A 55 7.14 8.57 -19.98
N ARG A 56 7.30 9.87 -20.28
CA ARG A 56 6.31 10.63 -21.06
C ARG A 56 6.15 10.10 -22.48
N SER A 57 7.23 9.67 -23.14
CA SER A 57 7.15 9.10 -24.49
C SER A 57 6.36 7.79 -24.54
N VAL A 58 6.54 6.92 -23.53
CA VAL A 58 5.76 5.68 -23.40
C VAL A 58 4.29 5.96 -23.12
N LEU A 59 4.00 6.91 -22.22
CA LEU A 59 2.62 7.32 -21.95
C LEU A 59 1.92 7.87 -23.20
N ALA A 60 2.60 8.72 -23.97
CA ALA A 60 2.05 9.27 -25.22
C ALA A 60 1.79 8.20 -26.29
N ALA A 61 2.54 7.08 -26.27
CA ALA A 61 2.36 5.96 -27.17
C ALA A 61 1.36 4.91 -26.64
N THR A 62 0.90 5.03 -25.38
CA THR A 62 -0.02 4.08 -24.77
C THR A 62 -1.43 4.28 -25.36
N PRO A 63 -2.06 3.23 -25.93
CA PRO A 63 -3.39 3.35 -26.51
C PRO A 63 -4.48 3.52 -25.45
N GLY A 64 -5.59 4.13 -25.84
CA GLY A 64 -6.79 4.27 -25.01
C GLY A 64 -6.93 5.61 -24.33
N ASP A 65 -7.60 5.64 -23.18
CA ASP A 65 -7.87 6.86 -22.43
C ASP A 65 -6.58 7.36 -21.74
N ALA A 66 -6.24 8.62 -22.00
CA ALA A 66 -5.06 9.27 -21.42
C ALA A 66 -5.12 9.31 -19.87
N LEU A 67 -6.32 9.41 -19.28
CA LEU A 67 -6.49 9.41 -17.81
C LEU A 67 -6.16 8.05 -17.18
N ALA A 68 -6.30 6.97 -17.94
CA ALA A 68 -5.99 5.62 -17.51
C ALA A 68 -4.61 5.13 -17.98
N ALA A 69 -3.88 5.93 -18.76
CA ALA A 69 -2.65 5.50 -19.43
C ALA A 69 -1.59 4.93 -18.48
N THR A 70 -1.43 5.49 -17.31
CA THR A 70 -0.43 5.06 -16.31
C THR A 70 -0.74 3.70 -15.68
N MET A 71 -2.02 3.29 -15.64
CA MET A 71 -2.46 1.98 -15.16
C MET A 71 -2.78 1.01 -16.32
N ASN A 72 -2.53 1.44 -17.56
CA ASN A 72 -2.71 0.59 -18.73
C ASN A 72 -1.63 -0.49 -18.77
N PRO A 73 -1.98 -1.76 -19.11
CA PRO A 73 -1.01 -2.85 -19.23
C PRO A 73 0.16 -2.56 -20.18
N HIS A 74 -0.04 -1.79 -21.25
CA HIS A 74 1.06 -1.40 -22.17
C HIS A 74 2.12 -0.58 -21.47
N PHE A 75 1.71 0.46 -20.73
CA PHE A 75 2.63 1.30 -19.95
C PHE A 75 3.32 0.50 -18.86
N LEU A 76 2.55 -0.24 -18.06
CA LEU A 76 3.09 -1.04 -16.96
C LEU A 76 4.06 -2.10 -17.45
N SER A 77 3.76 -2.79 -18.57
CA SER A 77 4.69 -3.77 -19.16
C SER A 77 5.98 -3.13 -19.67
N ALA A 78 5.90 -1.94 -20.28
CA ALA A 78 7.09 -1.21 -20.70
C ALA A 78 7.96 -0.79 -19.52
N LEU A 79 7.33 -0.32 -18.42
CA LEU A 79 8.03 0.09 -17.21
C LEU A 79 8.67 -1.11 -16.51
N LEU A 80 7.98 -2.25 -16.42
CA LEU A 80 8.51 -3.51 -15.89
C LEU A 80 9.72 -4.00 -16.69
N ALA A 81 9.59 -4.05 -18.03
CA ALA A 81 10.68 -4.48 -18.92
C ALA A 81 11.91 -3.55 -18.80
N ARG A 82 11.67 -2.24 -18.70
CA ARG A 82 12.74 -1.23 -18.60
C ARG A 82 13.50 -1.30 -17.29
N THR A 83 12.78 -1.53 -16.17
CA THR A 83 13.36 -1.53 -14.83
C THR A 83 13.85 -2.90 -14.37
N GLY A 84 13.53 -3.98 -15.09
CA GLY A 84 13.79 -5.36 -14.67
C GLY A 84 13.03 -5.78 -13.41
N ARG A 85 11.94 -5.08 -13.08
CA ARG A 85 11.13 -5.32 -11.89
C ARG A 85 9.94 -6.22 -12.18
N HIS A 86 9.25 -6.64 -11.12
CA HIS A 86 7.99 -7.37 -11.23
C HIS A 86 6.91 -6.69 -10.40
N MET A 87 5.65 -6.99 -10.68
CA MET A 87 4.50 -6.55 -9.88
C MET A 87 3.51 -7.70 -9.72
N ASN A 88 2.75 -7.67 -8.64
CA ASN A 88 1.72 -8.69 -8.39
C ASN A 88 0.37 -8.27 -8.98
N THR A 89 -0.07 -7.07 -8.67
CA THR A 89 -1.38 -6.53 -9.06
C THR A 89 -1.38 -5.01 -8.99
N ILE A 90 -2.43 -4.40 -9.51
CA ILE A 90 -2.79 -3.02 -9.20
C ILE A 90 -3.69 -3.08 -7.97
N ASP A 91 -3.31 -2.43 -6.89
CA ASP A 91 -4.04 -2.45 -5.64
C ASP A 91 -4.90 -1.19 -5.46
N LEU A 92 -6.02 -1.35 -4.78
CA LEU A 92 -6.74 -0.24 -4.17
C LEU A 92 -5.92 0.27 -2.99
N LEU A 93 -5.55 1.54 -3.02
CA LEU A 93 -4.80 2.19 -1.95
C LEU A 93 -5.78 2.86 -0.98
N THR A 94 -5.69 2.48 0.30
CA THR A 94 -6.55 3.00 1.36
C THR A 94 -5.73 3.56 2.52
N VAL A 95 -6.33 4.49 3.26
CA VAL A 95 -5.73 5.12 4.43
C VAL A 95 -6.75 5.30 5.56
N ALA A 96 -6.27 5.18 6.79
CA ALA A 96 -7.06 5.49 7.98
C ALA A 96 -6.24 6.30 9.00
N PRO A 97 -6.87 7.21 9.77
CA PRO A 97 -6.21 7.85 10.90
C PRO A 97 -5.96 6.85 12.03
N ALA A 98 -5.01 7.15 12.91
CA ALA A 98 -4.85 6.43 14.17
C ALA A 98 -6.16 6.41 14.95
N LEU A 99 -6.31 5.41 15.80
CA LEU A 99 -7.39 5.32 16.78
C LEU A 99 -6.80 5.43 18.19
N PRO A 100 -7.50 6.12 19.10
CA PRO A 100 -7.11 6.15 20.50
C PRO A 100 -7.36 4.79 21.19
N GLY A 101 -6.66 4.57 22.29
CA GLY A 101 -6.79 3.38 23.11
C GLY A 101 -5.96 2.19 22.65
N ALA A 102 -6.05 1.11 23.40
CA ALA A 102 -5.38 -0.15 23.08
C ALA A 102 -6.27 -1.05 22.20
N PRO A 103 -5.68 -2.03 21.49
CA PRO A 103 -6.45 -3.09 20.85
C PRO A 103 -7.35 -3.84 21.84
N GLU A 104 -8.43 -4.41 21.30
CA GLU A 104 -9.37 -5.23 22.08
C GLU A 104 -8.63 -6.36 22.82
N PRO A 105 -8.77 -6.48 24.16
CA PRO A 105 -8.06 -7.49 24.95
C PRO A 105 -8.32 -8.92 24.48
N GLU A 106 -9.51 -9.20 23.96
CA GLU A 106 -9.95 -10.50 23.46
C GLU A 106 -9.20 -10.96 22.21
N LEU A 107 -8.44 -10.08 21.55
CA LEU A 107 -7.51 -10.47 20.47
C LEU A 107 -6.26 -11.15 21.02
N GLU A 108 -5.94 -10.94 22.30
CA GLU A 108 -4.71 -11.47 22.93
C GLU A 108 -3.47 -11.31 22.03
N LEU A 109 -3.28 -10.14 21.44
CA LEU A 109 -2.20 -9.88 20.49
C LEU A 109 -0.83 -10.10 21.14
N ARG A 110 -0.06 -11.04 20.60
CA ARG A 110 1.31 -11.36 21.02
C ARG A 110 2.28 -11.03 19.90
N GLU A 111 3.28 -10.21 20.19
CA GLU A 111 4.30 -9.83 19.19
C GLU A 111 5.18 -11.04 18.85
N ILE A 112 5.29 -11.34 17.56
CA ILE A 112 6.15 -12.38 17.00
C ILE A 112 7.48 -11.72 16.64
N ARG A 113 8.53 -12.00 17.42
CA ARG A 113 9.85 -11.37 17.26
C ARG A 113 10.87 -12.27 16.54
N ASP A 114 10.52 -13.52 16.29
CA ASP A 114 11.39 -14.46 15.57
C ASP A 114 11.51 -14.04 14.09
N PRO A 115 12.70 -13.63 13.61
CA PRO A 115 12.90 -13.21 12.22
C PRO A 115 12.74 -14.38 11.22
N GLU A 116 12.91 -15.62 11.67
CA GLU A 116 12.74 -16.81 10.85
C GLU A 116 11.26 -17.22 10.71
N HIS A 117 10.37 -16.65 11.50
CA HIS A 117 8.94 -16.90 11.34
C HIS A 117 8.49 -16.47 9.94
N PRO A 118 7.79 -17.36 9.16
CA PRO A 118 7.49 -17.11 7.75
C PRO A 118 6.79 -15.78 7.46
N ARG A 119 5.96 -15.31 8.40
CA ARG A 119 5.24 -14.03 8.26
C ARG A 119 6.15 -12.83 8.46
N VAL A 120 7.09 -12.91 9.40
CA VAL A 120 8.09 -11.87 9.65
C VAL A 120 9.04 -11.81 8.46
N ALA A 121 9.62 -12.93 8.06
CA ALA A 121 10.54 -13.01 6.92
C ALA A 121 9.91 -12.48 5.62
N ARG A 122 8.62 -12.81 5.37
CA ARG A 122 7.88 -12.28 4.22
C ARG A 122 7.65 -10.78 4.32
N ALA A 123 7.27 -10.27 5.49
CA ALA A 123 6.98 -8.85 5.69
C ALA A 123 8.24 -7.99 5.49
N MET A 124 9.40 -8.46 5.95
CA MET A 124 10.70 -7.78 5.81
C MET A 124 11.16 -7.63 4.35
N LYS A 125 10.63 -8.42 3.41
CA LYS A 125 10.91 -8.24 1.98
C LYS A 125 10.29 -6.96 1.39
N PHE A 126 9.23 -6.47 1.99
CA PHE A 126 8.42 -5.37 1.47
C PHE A 126 8.43 -4.13 2.35
N ARG A 127 8.86 -4.24 3.61
CA ARG A 127 8.77 -3.17 4.61
C ARG A 127 9.99 -3.13 5.50
N ASP A 128 10.28 -1.94 5.99
CA ASP A 128 11.25 -1.69 7.06
C ASP A 128 10.53 -1.55 8.40
N GLU A 129 11.24 -1.57 9.52
CA GLU A 129 10.68 -1.47 10.88
C GLU A 129 9.48 -2.41 11.10
N VAL A 130 9.60 -3.65 10.60
CA VAL A 130 8.51 -4.64 10.63
C VAL A 130 8.21 -5.08 12.05
N ARG A 131 6.93 -5.05 12.40
CA ARG A 131 6.38 -5.64 13.62
C ARG A 131 5.20 -6.54 13.26
N VAL A 132 5.16 -7.72 13.86
CA VAL A 132 4.13 -8.74 13.57
C VAL A 132 3.50 -9.22 14.88
N TRP A 133 2.19 -9.37 14.88
CA TRP A 133 1.45 -9.95 16.01
C TRP A 133 0.59 -11.10 15.54
N GLY A 134 0.52 -12.13 16.35
CA GLY A 134 -0.49 -13.19 16.25
C GLY A 134 -1.58 -13.01 17.29
N THR A 135 -2.79 -13.43 17.00
CA THR A 135 -3.87 -13.57 18.00
C THR A 135 -3.59 -14.74 18.93
N GLY A 136 -4.19 -14.73 20.13
CA GLY A 136 -3.97 -15.77 21.15
C GLY A 136 -4.40 -17.16 20.70
N ASP A 137 -5.43 -17.26 19.87
CA ASP A 137 -5.93 -18.50 19.24
C ASP A 137 -5.11 -18.94 18.00
N GLY A 138 -4.24 -18.06 17.47
CA GLY A 138 -3.45 -18.33 16.27
C GLY A 138 -4.20 -18.08 14.95
N ASP A 139 -5.45 -17.66 14.99
CA ASP A 139 -6.32 -17.50 13.83
C ASP A 139 -6.07 -16.21 13.04
N GLY A 140 -5.36 -15.26 13.63
CA GLY A 140 -5.11 -13.96 13.03
C GLY A 140 -3.66 -13.53 13.09
N VAL A 141 -3.20 -12.84 12.05
CA VAL A 141 -1.89 -12.17 12.00
C VAL A 141 -2.07 -10.73 11.58
N LEU A 142 -1.42 -9.83 12.31
CA LEU A 142 -1.34 -8.41 12.03
C LEU A 142 0.11 -8.03 11.77
N ILE A 143 0.35 -7.32 10.69
CA ILE A 143 1.67 -6.85 10.27
C ILE A 143 1.64 -5.33 10.19
N LEU A 144 2.63 -4.67 10.75
CA LEU A 144 2.93 -3.26 10.58
C LEU A 144 4.35 -3.09 10.05
N GLY A 145 4.61 -2.05 9.27
CA GLY A 145 5.96 -1.70 8.83
C GLY A 145 5.97 -0.44 7.98
N ARG A 146 7.17 0.04 7.68
CA ARG A 146 7.41 1.18 6.80
C ARG A 146 7.54 0.68 5.36
N GLY A 147 6.57 1.04 4.52
CA GLY A 147 6.59 0.75 3.08
C GLY A 147 7.02 1.94 2.24
N VAL A 148 6.36 2.11 1.08
CA VAL A 148 6.67 3.13 0.08
C VAL A 148 6.79 4.53 0.70
N ALA A 149 7.91 5.19 0.43
CA ALA A 149 8.23 6.53 0.94
C ALA A 149 8.14 6.64 2.48
N GLY A 150 8.41 5.54 3.21
CA GLY A 150 8.40 5.49 4.67
C GLY A 150 7.03 5.58 5.32
N ARG A 151 5.93 5.49 4.57
CA ARG A 151 4.58 5.48 5.14
C ARG A 151 4.34 4.21 5.98
N TRP A 152 3.60 4.32 7.08
CA TRP A 152 3.16 3.16 7.83
C TRP A 152 2.12 2.36 7.04
N GLU A 153 2.38 1.07 6.89
CA GLU A 153 1.50 0.14 6.19
C GLU A 153 1.11 -1.02 7.08
N THR A 154 -0.09 -1.54 6.85
CA THR A 154 -0.56 -2.76 7.50
C THR A 154 -0.98 -3.81 6.50
N ALA A 155 -0.80 -5.06 6.89
CA ALA A 155 -1.42 -6.22 6.28
C ALA A 155 -1.99 -7.13 7.38
N ILE A 156 -3.08 -7.81 7.05
CA ILE A 156 -3.72 -8.76 7.96
C ILE A 156 -3.92 -10.10 7.26
N GLU A 157 -3.91 -11.14 8.05
CA GLU A 157 -4.28 -12.48 7.63
C GLU A 157 -5.25 -13.10 8.63
N VAL A 158 -6.22 -13.85 8.13
CA VAL A 158 -7.19 -14.58 8.94
C VAL A 158 -7.25 -15.99 8.43
N ALA A 159 -7.06 -16.97 9.33
CA ALA A 159 -7.19 -18.39 9.05
C ALA A 159 -8.54 -18.69 8.40
N GLU A 160 -8.59 -19.68 7.54
CA GLU A 160 -9.79 -19.98 6.75
C GLU A 160 -11.01 -20.27 7.64
N GLU A 161 -10.78 -21.01 8.70
CA GLU A 161 -11.77 -21.46 9.67
C GLU A 161 -12.36 -20.30 10.49
N ALA A 162 -11.57 -19.24 10.72
CA ALA A 162 -11.97 -18.04 11.46
C ALA A 162 -12.61 -16.94 10.60
N ARG A 163 -12.74 -17.17 9.28
CA ARG A 163 -13.37 -16.21 8.38
C ARG A 163 -14.86 -16.09 8.67
N GLY A 164 -15.37 -14.86 8.48
CA GLY A 164 -16.79 -14.56 8.74
C GLY A 164 -17.09 -14.11 10.17
N GLN A 165 -16.14 -14.21 11.10
CA GLN A 165 -16.28 -13.85 12.52
C GLN A 165 -15.77 -12.42 12.83
N ARG A 166 -15.65 -11.56 11.84
CA ARG A 166 -15.16 -10.16 11.94
C ARG A 166 -13.73 -10.00 12.46
N LEU A 167 -12.95 -11.10 12.59
CA LEU A 167 -11.57 -11.03 13.09
C LEU A 167 -10.71 -10.09 12.24
N GLY A 168 -10.83 -10.12 10.90
CA GLY A 168 -10.10 -9.21 10.02
C GLY A 168 -10.41 -7.72 10.28
N GLU A 169 -11.66 -7.37 10.57
CA GLU A 169 -12.05 -5.99 10.94
C GLU A 169 -11.39 -5.57 12.26
N ARG A 170 -11.44 -6.44 13.27
CA ARG A 170 -10.82 -6.20 14.58
C ARG A 170 -9.31 -6.01 14.45
N LEU A 171 -8.62 -6.85 13.64
CA LEU A 171 -7.19 -6.70 13.35
C LEU A 171 -6.87 -5.40 12.61
N ALA A 172 -7.65 -5.03 11.60
CA ALA A 172 -7.47 -3.78 10.87
C ALA A 172 -7.70 -2.54 11.78
N ARG A 173 -8.61 -2.62 12.75
CA ARG A 173 -8.78 -1.60 13.80
C ARG A 173 -7.60 -1.57 14.76
N ALA A 174 -7.12 -2.74 15.21
CA ALA A 174 -5.96 -2.87 16.09
C ALA A 174 -4.70 -2.24 15.45
N ALA A 175 -4.52 -2.39 14.13
CA ALA A 175 -3.44 -1.73 13.40
C ALA A 175 -3.43 -0.21 13.60
N ARG A 176 -4.61 0.42 13.59
CA ARG A 176 -4.77 1.87 13.81
C ARG A 176 -4.49 2.31 15.25
N GLN A 177 -4.57 1.39 16.22
CA GLN A 177 -4.29 1.64 17.64
C GLN A 177 -2.82 1.40 18.00
N LEU A 178 -2.14 0.54 17.23
CA LEU A 178 -0.73 0.20 17.47
C LEU A 178 0.26 1.20 16.86
N VAL A 179 -0.21 2.10 15.99
CA VAL A 179 0.57 3.18 15.39
C VAL A 179 -0.01 4.52 15.86
N PRO A 180 0.45 5.04 17.03
CA PRO A 180 -0.11 6.27 17.59
C PRO A 180 0.21 7.50 16.73
N ASP A 181 -0.71 8.46 16.72
CA ASP A 181 -0.57 9.82 16.18
C ASP A 181 -0.17 9.91 14.69
N THR A 182 -0.39 8.85 13.93
CA THR A 182 -0.11 8.85 12.49
C THR A 182 -1.22 8.16 11.71
N VAL A 183 -1.19 8.34 10.39
CA VAL A 183 -2.06 7.60 9.49
C VAL A 183 -1.45 6.26 9.13
N ILE A 184 -2.29 5.28 8.85
CA ILE A 184 -1.88 3.96 8.40
C ILE A 184 -2.49 3.63 7.05
N TRP A 185 -1.69 3.07 6.19
CA TRP A 185 -2.04 2.70 4.82
C TRP A 185 -2.26 1.20 4.69
N ALA A 186 -3.10 0.82 3.74
CA ALA A 186 -3.27 -0.57 3.36
C ALA A 186 -3.55 -0.68 1.87
N GLN A 187 -3.01 -1.74 1.26
CA GLN A 187 -3.24 -2.10 -0.13
C GLN A 187 -4.14 -3.33 -0.19
N GLN A 188 -5.15 -3.29 -1.04
CA GLN A 188 -6.03 -4.43 -1.27
C GLN A 188 -6.15 -4.70 -2.77
N SER A 189 -5.92 -5.94 -3.20
CA SER A 189 -6.27 -6.34 -4.55
C SER A 189 -7.78 -6.15 -4.78
N PRO A 190 -8.20 -5.42 -5.82
CA PRO A 190 -9.61 -5.20 -6.12
C PRO A 190 -10.41 -6.50 -6.31
N GLY A 191 -9.75 -7.56 -6.77
CA GLY A 191 -10.34 -8.89 -6.88
C GLY A 191 -10.65 -9.55 -5.52
N ASN A 192 -10.06 -9.05 -4.42
CA ASN A 192 -10.34 -9.51 -3.06
C ASN A 192 -11.40 -8.63 -2.39
N ALA A 193 -12.64 -8.70 -2.86
CA ALA A 193 -13.75 -7.90 -2.35
C ALA A 193 -13.99 -8.07 -0.83
N ARG A 194 -13.62 -9.23 -0.26
CA ARG A 194 -13.69 -9.44 1.19
C ARG A 194 -12.71 -8.52 1.91
N SER A 195 -11.45 -8.50 1.49
CA SER A 195 -10.44 -7.61 2.07
C SER A 195 -10.84 -6.14 1.93
N VAL A 196 -11.28 -5.72 0.74
CA VAL A 196 -11.74 -4.35 0.51
C VAL A 196 -12.83 -3.95 1.52
N ARG A 197 -13.89 -4.76 1.67
CA ARG A 197 -14.96 -4.49 2.64
C ARG A 197 -14.47 -4.50 4.09
N THR A 198 -13.58 -5.43 4.45
CA THR A 198 -13.00 -5.52 5.79
C THR A 198 -12.30 -4.21 6.18
N PHE A 199 -11.42 -3.70 5.32
CA PHE A 199 -10.71 -2.46 5.58
C PHE A 199 -11.64 -1.25 5.58
N GLN A 200 -12.61 -1.17 4.68
CA GLN A 200 -13.63 -0.10 4.67
C GLN A 200 -14.44 -0.08 5.97
N THR A 201 -14.92 -1.24 6.44
CA THR A 201 -15.65 -1.36 7.71
C THR A 201 -14.77 -0.96 8.90
N ALA A 202 -13.48 -1.26 8.85
CA ALA A 202 -12.51 -0.83 9.85
C ALA A 202 -12.14 0.66 9.75
N GLY A 203 -12.75 1.43 8.83
CA GLY A 203 -12.60 2.88 8.70
C GLY A 203 -11.45 3.33 7.79
N TYR A 204 -10.93 2.45 6.95
CA TYR A 204 -9.99 2.82 5.89
C TYR A 204 -10.77 3.36 4.69
N ARG A 205 -10.38 4.54 4.21
CA ARG A 205 -11.01 5.15 3.04
C ARG A 205 -10.12 5.01 1.80
N PRO A 206 -10.68 4.74 0.62
CA PRO A 206 -9.93 4.75 -0.63
C PRO A 206 -9.36 6.12 -0.93
N VAL A 207 -8.15 6.16 -1.47
CA VAL A 207 -7.49 7.39 -1.91
C VAL A 207 -6.99 7.31 -3.36
N GLY A 208 -6.85 6.11 -3.91
CA GLY A 208 -6.38 5.90 -5.28
C GLY A 208 -6.04 4.45 -5.55
N SER A 209 -5.28 4.22 -6.60
CA SER A 209 -4.73 2.91 -6.95
C SER A 209 -3.20 2.96 -6.95
N GLU A 210 -2.58 1.83 -6.66
CA GLU A 210 -1.13 1.66 -6.64
C GLU A 210 -0.71 0.47 -7.49
N ALA A 211 0.22 0.68 -8.41
CA ALA A 211 0.96 -0.38 -9.08
C ALA A 211 2.40 -0.35 -8.54
N LEU A 212 2.72 -1.23 -7.59
CA LEU A 212 4.05 -1.30 -6.98
C LEU A 212 4.93 -2.26 -7.76
N LEU A 213 6.07 -1.75 -8.22
CA LEU A 213 7.10 -2.50 -8.94
C LEU A 213 8.24 -2.82 -7.96
N ILE A 214 8.44 -4.09 -7.70
CA ILE A 214 9.36 -4.61 -6.69
C ILE A 214 10.64 -5.06 -7.38
N ALA A 215 11.80 -4.73 -6.81
CA ALA A 215 13.08 -5.27 -7.25
C ALA A 215 13.11 -6.79 -7.05
N GLY A 216 13.70 -7.50 -8.02
CA GLY A 216 13.91 -8.95 -7.96
C GLY A 216 14.99 -9.35 -6.97
#